data_b8d8903c1ed8ae25ff0e5bdc2740486a
#
_entry.id   b8d8903c1ed8ae25ff0e5bdc2740486a
#
_cell.length_a   1.000
_cell.length_b   1.000
_cell.length_c   1.000
_cell.angle_alpha   90.00
_cell.angle_beta   90.00
_cell.angle_gamma   90.00
#
_symmetry.space_group_name_H-M   'P 1'
#
loop_
_entity.id
_entity.type
_entity.pdbx_description
1 polymer ?
#
loop_
_entity_poly.entity_id
_entity_poly.type
_entity_poly.pdbx_seq_one_letter_code
_entity_poly.pdbx_strand_id
1 'polypeptide(L)'
;ICGLSLEEDLSLADEKLDNFPVETTQASADLNEAFMNRNELRSLDLATKIYKRKERIALAEMLPNVALAANYFVTNPNVFNGFKNDFAGMFNVGVMVKVPLSGWWEVTYRRNSAKAETRIKTLEWQDAREKIELQVNQSVYKVNEAGKKLIASSRNMENAEENLRRANFGFEEGVIPALNLMEAQTAWVSARSSLIDAQIEVKLTEVYLSKALGKLSADE
;
A
#
# COMPACT_ATOMS: atom_id res chain seq x y z
N ILE A 1 -1.45 -13.61 4.15
CA ILE A 1 -0.75 -12.33 4.19
C ILE A 1 0.49 -12.44 5.07
N CYS A 2 0.43 -13.02 6.27
CA CYS A 2 1.61 -13.33 7.09
C CYS A 2 2.28 -14.67 6.76
N GLY A 3 1.76 -15.46 5.82
CA GLY A 3 2.31 -16.76 5.44
C GLY A 3 2.13 -17.87 6.47
N LEU A 4 1.42 -17.60 7.56
CA LEU A 4 1.14 -18.56 8.62
C LEU A 4 -0.04 -19.48 8.25
N SER A 5 -0.03 -20.72 8.72
CA SER A 5 -1.15 -21.64 8.58
C SER A 5 -2.36 -21.14 9.38
N LEU A 6 -3.59 -21.37 8.87
CA LEU A 6 -4.83 -21.03 9.58
C LEU A 6 -5.05 -21.86 10.86
N GLU A 7 -4.29 -22.95 11.03
CA GLU A 7 -4.36 -23.87 12.17
C GLU A 7 -3.28 -23.55 13.24
N GLU A 8 -2.46 -22.52 13.03
CA GLU A 8 -1.38 -22.17 13.93
C GLU A 8 -1.91 -21.33 15.08
N ASP A 9 -1.70 -21.79 16.30
CA ASP A 9 -2.07 -21.06 17.52
C ASP A 9 -1.18 -19.83 17.68
N LEU A 10 -1.78 -18.65 17.52
CA LEU A 10 -1.11 -17.37 17.70
C LEU A 10 -1.22 -16.90 19.15
N SER A 11 -0.10 -16.73 19.83
CA SER A 11 -0.06 -16.03 21.11
C SER A 11 0.25 -14.55 20.89
N LEU A 12 -0.51 -13.67 21.55
CA LEU A 12 -0.24 -12.23 21.54
C LEU A 12 0.98 -11.92 22.41
N ALA A 13 1.93 -11.15 21.88
CA ALA A 13 3.14 -10.75 22.60
C ALA A 13 2.85 -9.68 23.68
N ASP A 14 1.81 -8.91 23.52
CA ASP A 14 1.42 -7.84 24.46
C ASP A 14 0.51 -8.38 25.56
N GLU A 15 1.06 -8.55 26.73
CA GLU A 15 0.40 -9.23 27.85
C GLU A 15 -0.49 -8.33 28.72
N LYS A 16 -0.42 -6.99 28.65
CA LYS A 16 -1.14 -6.13 29.61
C LYS A 16 -1.70 -4.87 28.97
N LEU A 17 -3.01 -4.89 28.74
CA LEU A 17 -3.82 -3.70 28.44
C LEU A 17 -3.93 -2.73 29.64
N ASP A 18 -3.56 -3.18 30.86
CA ASP A 18 -3.71 -2.41 32.09
C ASP A 18 -2.75 -1.21 32.23
N ASN A 19 -1.67 -1.16 31.45
CA ASN A 19 -0.64 -0.11 31.48
C ASN A 19 -0.75 0.88 30.31
N PHE A 20 -1.92 1.05 29.72
CA PHE A 20 -2.10 2.02 28.63
C PHE A 20 -1.98 3.44 29.15
N PRO A 21 -1.06 4.27 28.65
CA PRO A 21 -1.00 5.68 29.02
C PRO A 21 -2.29 6.37 28.54
N VAL A 22 -3.04 6.92 29.47
CA VAL A 22 -4.27 7.69 29.20
C VAL A 22 -3.95 9.06 28.56
N GLU A 23 -2.67 9.47 28.58
CA GLU A 23 -2.22 10.70 27.95
C GLU A 23 -1.98 10.48 26.47
N THR A 24 -2.91 10.94 25.65
CA THR A 24 -2.76 10.91 24.21
C THR A 24 -2.12 12.20 23.72
N THR A 25 -0.90 12.13 23.23
CA THR A 25 -0.29 13.19 22.43
C THR A 25 -1.05 13.34 21.13
N GLN A 26 -1.36 14.57 20.70
CA GLN A 26 -2.00 14.79 19.40
C GLN A 26 -1.11 14.21 18.30
N ALA A 27 -1.61 13.21 17.59
CA ALA A 27 -0.92 12.65 16.46
C ALA A 27 -0.84 13.70 15.34
N SER A 28 0.37 13.87 14.81
CA SER A 28 0.64 14.62 13.60
C SER A 28 1.46 13.74 12.67
N ALA A 29 1.27 13.87 11.36
CA ALA A 29 2.00 13.09 10.38
C ALA A 29 2.61 14.01 9.33
N ASP A 30 3.86 13.72 8.95
CA ASP A 30 4.51 14.38 7.81
C ASP A 30 4.11 13.66 6.51
N LEU A 31 3.36 14.36 5.66
CA LEU A 31 2.95 13.87 4.34
C LEU A 31 4.14 13.55 3.44
N ASN A 32 5.26 14.28 3.58
CA ASN A 32 6.45 14.03 2.78
C ASN A 32 7.07 12.66 3.12
N GLU A 33 7.02 12.28 4.39
CA GLU A 33 7.47 10.95 4.81
C GLU A 33 6.63 9.85 4.17
N ALA A 34 5.29 10.00 4.15
CA ALA A 34 4.40 9.06 3.48
C ALA A 34 4.72 8.95 1.98
N PHE A 35 4.93 10.07 1.29
CA PHE A 35 5.25 10.07 -0.14
C PHE A 35 6.60 9.41 -0.46
N MET A 36 7.57 9.47 0.43
CA MET A 36 8.88 8.81 0.26
C MET A 36 8.80 7.30 0.50
N ASN A 37 8.02 6.87 1.49
CA ASN A 37 7.97 5.48 1.93
C ASN A 37 6.99 4.61 1.12
N ARG A 38 5.97 5.22 0.50
CA ARG A 38 4.95 4.47 -0.23
C ARG A 38 5.46 3.98 -1.58
N ASN A 39 5.69 2.68 -1.67
CA ASN A 39 6.16 2.01 -2.89
C ASN A 39 5.22 2.17 -4.09
N GLU A 40 3.91 2.37 -3.84
CA GLU A 40 2.91 2.64 -4.88
C GLU A 40 3.26 3.89 -5.69
N LEU A 41 3.61 5.01 -5.03
CA LEU A 41 4.00 6.25 -5.72
C LEU A 41 5.28 6.08 -6.52
N ARG A 42 6.25 5.35 -5.96
CA ARG A 42 7.50 5.04 -6.65
C ARG A 42 7.26 4.19 -7.89
N SER A 43 6.37 3.20 -7.80
CA SER A 43 5.98 2.35 -8.93
C SER A 43 5.31 3.16 -10.04
N LEU A 44 4.37 4.05 -9.70
CA LEU A 44 3.67 4.91 -10.67
C LEU A 44 4.60 5.97 -11.29
N ASP A 45 5.56 6.51 -10.54
CA ASP A 45 6.59 7.40 -11.09
C ASP A 45 7.46 6.67 -12.12
N LEU A 46 7.89 5.44 -11.81
CA LEU A 46 8.63 4.62 -12.76
C LEU A 46 7.77 4.27 -14.00
N ALA A 47 6.50 3.95 -13.81
CA ALA A 47 5.56 3.74 -14.92
C ALA A 47 5.46 4.98 -15.80
N THR A 48 5.31 6.17 -15.24
CA THR A 48 5.28 7.42 -15.99
C THR A 48 6.58 7.63 -16.79
N LYS A 49 7.73 7.31 -16.21
CA LYS A 49 9.03 7.37 -16.92
C LYS A 49 9.10 6.37 -18.08
N ILE A 50 8.57 5.15 -17.91
CA ILE A 50 8.49 4.13 -18.96
C ILE A 50 7.64 4.65 -20.13
N TYR A 51 6.45 5.20 -19.85
CA TYR A 51 5.57 5.71 -20.90
C TYR A 51 6.16 6.93 -21.62
N LYS A 52 6.89 7.82 -20.94
CA LYS A 52 7.69 8.87 -21.59
C LYS A 52 8.77 8.31 -22.54
N ARG A 53 9.36 7.17 -22.21
CA ARG A 53 10.31 6.48 -23.11
C ARG A 53 9.59 5.83 -24.29
N LYS A 54 8.39 5.26 -24.10
CA LYS A 54 7.55 4.75 -25.21
C LYS A 54 7.21 5.84 -26.22
N GLU A 55 6.90 7.06 -25.76
CA GLU A 55 6.70 8.21 -26.67
C GLU A 55 7.92 8.48 -27.54
N ARG A 56 9.13 8.38 -26.96
CA ARG A 56 10.39 8.54 -27.72
C ARG A 56 10.62 7.39 -28.70
N ILE A 57 10.24 6.15 -28.33
CA ILE A 57 10.31 5.00 -29.23
C ILE A 57 9.39 5.21 -30.44
N ALA A 58 8.16 5.67 -30.22
CA ALA A 58 7.25 5.99 -31.31
C ALA A 58 7.80 7.07 -32.26
N LEU A 59 8.54 8.07 -31.74
CA LEU A 59 9.26 9.04 -32.55
C LEU A 59 10.44 8.42 -33.32
N ALA A 60 11.14 7.45 -32.71
CA ALA A 60 12.27 6.79 -33.33
C ALA A 60 11.89 5.98 -34.58
N GLU A 61 10.62 5.59 -34.74
CA GLU A 61 10.10 4.93 -35.94
C GLU A 61 10.20 5.81 -37.19
N MET A 62 10.36 7.14 -37.04
CA MET A 62 10.65 8.07 -38.16
C MET A 62 12.11 8.09 -38.57
N LEU A 63 13.00 7.56 -37.74
CA LEU A 63 14.45 7.61 -37.98
C LEU A 63 14.90 6.40 -38.81
N PRO A 64 16.02 6.53 -39.55
CA PRO A 64 16.65 5.39 -40.20
C PRO A 64 17.02 4.31 -39.17
N ASN A 65 16.65 3.09 -39.45
CA ASN A 65 17.02 1.95 -38.63
C ASN A 65 18.24 1.26 -39.26
N VAL A 66 19.32 1.11 -38.49
CA VAL A 66 20.53 0.44 -38.89
C VAL A 66 20.66 -0.86 -38.13
N ALA A 67 20.73 -1.97 -38.84
CA ALA A 67 20.91 -3.29 -38.26
C ALA A 67 22.17 -3.97 -38.84
N LEU A 68 22.97 -4.57 -37.98
CA LEU A 68 24.05 -5.46 -38.33
C LEU A 68 23.51 -6.87 -38.32
N ALA A 69 23.63 -7.59 -39.44
CA ALA A 69 23.24 -8.98 -39.57
C ALA A 69 24.46 -9.87 -39.88
N ALA A 70 24.62 -10.94 -39.15
CA ALA A 70 25.61 -11.95 -39.40
C ALA A 70 24.90 -13.31 -39.46
N ASN A 71 25.08 -14.05 -40.57
CA ASN A 71 24.43 -15.32 -40.77
C ASN A 71 25.49 -16.35 -41.22
N TYR A 72 25.33 -17.57 -40.76
CA TYR A 72 26.09 -18.72 -41.23
C TYR A 72 25.10 -19.77 -41.78
N PHE A 73 25.25 -20.06 -43.05
CA PHE A 73 24.40 -21.04 -43.74
C PHE A 73 25.19 -22.30 -44.04
N VAL A 74 24.62 -23.43 -43.78
CA VAL A 74 25.13 -24.72 -44.20
C VAL A 74 24.12 -25.33 -45.14
N THR A 75 24.58 -25.70 -46.37
CA THR A 75 23.72 -26.29 -47.39
C THR A 75 24.28 -27.62 -47.85
N ASN A 76 23.37 -28.57 -48.07
CA ASN A 76 23.64 -29.82 -48.77
C ASN A 76 22.45 -30.06 -49.73
N PRO A 77 22.63 -30.15 -51.05
CA PRO A 77 23.90 -30.07 -51.81
C PRO A 77 24.55 -28.71 -51.77
N ASN A 78 25.85 -28.66 -52.01
CA ASN A 78 26.64 -27.45 -52.06
C ASN A 78 26.24 -26.60 -53.25
N VAL A 79 25.43 -25.57 -53.04
CA VAL A 79 24.92 -24.65 -54.09
C VAL A 79 26.01 -23.73 -54.65
N PHE A 80 27.15 -23.64 -53.98
CA PHE A 80 28.25 -22.75 -54.38
C PHE A 80 29.28 -23.47 -55.29
N ASN A 81 29.22 -24.81 -55.35
CA ASN A 81 30.15 -25.61 -56.15
C ASN A 81 29.44 -26.64 -57.03
N GLY A 82 28.49 -26.19 -57.86
CA GLY A 82 27.83 -27.04 -58.87
C GLY A 82 26.91 -28.11 -58.32
N PHE A 83 26.24 -27.88 -57.25
CA PHE A 83 25.27 -28.81 -56.60
C PHE A 83 25.86 -30.17 -56.22
N LYS A 84 27.18 -30.22 -55.89
CA LYS A 84 27.77 -31.42 -55.35
C LYS A 84 27.11 -31.82 -54.03
N ASN A 85 26.97 -33.09 -53.81
CA ASN A 85 26.32 -33.70 -52.65
C ASN A 85 27.24 -33.67 -51.40
N ASP A 86 27.76 -32.46 -51.07
CA ASP A 86 28.64 -32.17 -49.96
C ASP A 86 28.06 -31.00 -49.11
N PHE A 87 28.37 -30.98 -47.80
CA PHE A 87 28.05 -29.85 -46.98
C PHE A 87 28.97 -28.65 -47.25
N ALA A 88 28.38 -27.50 -47.53
CA ALA A 88 29.11 -26.25 -47.68
C ALA A 88 28.59 -25.22 -46.68
N GLY A 89 29.53 -24.59 -45.93
CA GLY A 89 29.24 -23.50 -45.04
C GLY A 89 29.60 -22.14 -45.67
N MET A 90 28.72 -21.16 -45.55
CA MET A 90 28.98 -19.79 -45.96
C MET A 90 28.67 -18.83 -44.81
N PHE A 91 29.61 -17.93 -44.55
CA PHE A 91 29.46 -16.86 -43.59
C PHE A 91 29.14 -15.54 -44.33
N ASN A 92 28.11 -14.86 -43.89
CA ASN A 92 27.69 -13.58 -44.46
C ASN A 92 27.56 -12.56 -43.33
N VAL A 93 28.17 -11.38 -43.48
CA VAL A 93 28.00 -10.23 -42.63
C VAL A 93 27.53 -9.07 -43.48
N GLY A 94 26.49 -8.38 -43.05
CA GLY A 94 25.93 -7.26 -43.77
C GLY A 94 25.39 -6.21 -42.81
N VAL A 95 25.39 -4.97 -43.30
CA VAL A 95 24.73 -3.83 -42.64
C VAL A 95 23.45 -3.53 -43.44
N MET A 96 22.32 -3.55 -42.76
CA MET A 96 21.02 -3.16 -43.32
C MET A 96 20.62 -1.79 -42.81
N VAL A 97 20.34 -0.85 -43.72
CA VAL A 97 19.81 0.46 -43.39
C VAL A 97 18.40 0.56 -43.95
N LYS A 98 17.40 0.70 -43.07
CA LYS A 98 16.00 0.88 -43.46
C LYS A 98 15.57 2.31 -43.19
N VAL A 99 15.23 3.06 -44.24
CA VAL A 99 14.73 4.43 -44.15
C VAL A 99 13.25 4.43 -44.50
N PRO A 100 12.35 4.82 -43.59
CA PRO A 100 10.93 4.95 -43.90
C PRO A 100 10.70 6.19 -44.76
N LEU A 101 10.30 6.02 -46.03
CA LEU A 101 10.00 7.12 -46.95
C LEU A 101 8.51 7.51 -46.93
N SER A 102 7.66 6.70 -46.37
CA SER A 102 6.20 6.91 -46.29
C SER A 102 5.67 6.50 -44.91
N GLY A 103 4.45 6.94 -44.59
CA GLY A 103 3.82 6.56 -43.31
C GLY A 103 4.04 7.56 -42.15
N TRP A 104 4.58 8.73 -42.42
CA TRP A 104 4.83 9.77 -41.39
C TRP A 104 3.55 10.19 -40.65
N TRP A 105 2.39 10.14 -41.30
CA TRP A 105 1.07 10.40 -40.66
C TRP A 105 0.77 9.34 -39.60
N GLU A 106 1.02 8.07 -39.88
CA GLU A 106 0.80 6.96 -38.97
C GLU A 106 1.67 7.10 -37.72
N VAL A 107 2.94 7.45 -37.91
CA VAL A 107 3.86 7.71 -36.76
C VAL A 107 3.38 8.88 -35.92
N THR A 108 2.83 9.94 -36.53
CA THR A 108 2.25 11.06 -35.79
C THR A 108 1.06 10.62 -34.93
N TYR A 109 0.17 9.78 -35.46
CA TYR A 109 -0.95 9.23 -34.69
C TYR A 109 -0.47 8.33 -33.56
N ARG A 110 0.50 7.45 -33.80
CA ARG A 110 1.10 6.57 -32.79
C ARG A 110 1.77 7.38 -31.68
N ARG A 111 2.50 8.44 -32.04
CA ARG A 111 3.08 9.37 -31.07
C ARG A 111 2.01 10.04 -30.21
N ASN A 112 0.95 10.55 -30.81
CA ASN A 112 -0.14 11.20 -30.09
C ASN A 112 -0.85 10.23 -29.16
N SER A 113 -1.03 8.98 -29.58
CA SER A 113 -1.54 7.91 -28.73
C SER A 113 -0.60 7.64 -27.54
N ALA A 114 0.70 7.47 -27.78
CA ALA A 114 1.67 7.26 -26.71
C ALA A 114 1.76 8.45 -25.74
N LYS A 115 1.60 9.69 -26.25
CA LYS A 115 1.51 10.90 -25.43
C LYS A 115 0.25 10.92 -24.56
N ALA A 116 -0.87 10.49 -25.10
CA ALA A 116 -2.11 10.36 -24.33
C ALA A 116 -1.97 9.31 -23.22
N GLU A 117 -1.36 8.16 -23.51
CA GLU A 117 -1.03 7.13 -22.50
C GLU A 117 -0.12 7.66 -21.40
N THR A 118 0.91 8.44 -21.76
CA THR A 118 1.79 9.09 -20.79
C THR A 118 1.00 10.04 -19.89
N ARG A 119 0.06 10.79 -20.46
CA ARG A 119 -0.81 11.70 -19.69
C ARG A 119 -1.70 10.93 -18.72
N ILE A 120 -2.29 9.81 -19.14
CA ILE A 120 -3.08 8.93 -18.27
C ILE A 120 -2.23 8.47 -17.08
N LYS A 121 -1.01 7.97 -17.32
CA LYS A 121 -0.12 7.52 -16.23
C LYS A 121 0.30 8.65 -15.30
N THR A 122 0.44 9.85 -15.80
CA THR A 122 0.73 11.04 -14.97
C THR A 122 -0.46 11.38 -14.07
N LEU A 123 -1.69 11.29 -14.60
CA LEU A 123 -2.91 11.54 -13.84
C LEU A 123 -3.15 10.44 -12.79
N GLU A 124 -2.88 9.17 -13.12
CA GLU A 124 -2.93 8.06 -12.17
C GLU A 124 -1.96 8.27 -10.99
N TRP A 125 -0.76 8.79 -11.27
CA TRP A 125 0.21 9.14 -10.21
C TRP A 125 -0.31 10.28 -9.32
N GLN A 126 -0.93 11.31 -9.90
CA GLN A 126 -1.51 12.41 -9.14
C GLN A 126 -2.70 11.94 -8.29
N ASP A 127 -3.60 11.14 -8.85
CA ASP A 127 -4.73 10.55 -8.12
C ASP A 127 -4.26 9.66 -6.95
N ALA A 128 -3.23 8.85 -7.16
CA ALA A 128 -2.65 8.04 -6.10
C ALA A 128 -2.05 8.91 -4.98
N ARG A 129 -1.39 10.01 -5.33
CA ARG A 129 -0.84 10.96 -4.35
C ARG A 129 -1.93 11.60 -3.52
N GLU A 130 -3.00 12.08 -4.15
CA GLU A 130 -4.16 12.68 -3.46
C GLU A 130 -4.87 11.66 -2.55
N LYS A 131 -5.00 10.40 -3.00
CA LYS A 131 -5.55 9.31 -2.19
C LYS A 131 -4.69 9.02 -0.95
N ILE A 132 -3.38 9.01 -1.09
CA ILE A 132 -2.47 8.80 0.05
C ILE A 132 -2.58 9.97 1.03
N GLU A 133 -2.61 11.21 0.56
CA GLU A 133 -2.82 12.38 1.40
C GLU A 133 -4.13 12.28 2.19
N LEU A 134 -5.22 11.89 1.52
CA LEU A 134 -6.51 11.67 2.18
C LEU A 134 -6.42 10.55 3.23
N GLN A 135 -5.78 9.41 2.91
CA GLN A 135 -5.62 8.28 3.83
C GLN A 135 -4.82 8.67 5.08
N VAL A 136 -3.73 9.42 4.92
CA VAL A 136 -2.90 9.89 6.04
C VAL A 136 -3.72 10.82 6.94
N ASN A 137 -4.39 11.82 6.35
CA ASN A 137 -5.22 12.77 7.11
C ASN A 137 -6.37 12.06 7.85
N GLN A 138 -7.04 11.11 7.22
CA GLN A 138 -8.07 10.29 7.87
C GLN A 138 -7.50 9.44 9.01
N SER A 139 -6.31 8.87 8.84
CA SER A 139 -5.67 8.05 9.87
C SER A 139 -5.26 8.91 11.07
N VAL A 140 -4.70 10.10 10.85
CA VAL A 140 -4.39 11.07 11.92
C VAL A 140 -5.66 11.46 12.70
N TYR A 141 -6.74 11.76 11.97
CA TYR A 141 -8.01 12.08 12.61
C TYR A 141 -8.53 10.93 13.49
N LYS A 142 -8.49 9.69 12.99
CA LYS A 142 -8.93 8.50 13.72
C LYS A 142 -8.11 8.23 14.97
N VAL A 143 -6.78 8.39 14.92
CA VAL A 143 -5.93 8.26 16.11
C VAL A 143 -6.33 9.27 17.18
N ASN A 144 -6.52 10.53 16.79
CA ASN A 144 -6.94 11.58 17.71
C ASN A 144 -8.36 11.36 18.28
N GLU A 145 -9.26 10.80 17.48
CA GLU A 145 -10.61 10.42 17.91
C GLU A 145 -10.56 9.26 18.91
N ALA A 146 -9.82 8.18 18.59
CA ALA A 146 -9.64 7.03 19.47
C ALA A 146 -9.02 7.44 20.82
N GLY A 147 -8.04 8.33 20.81
CA GLY A 147 -7.46 8.88 22.03
C GLY A 147 -8.46 9.63 22.92
N LYS A 148 -9.32 10.46 22.33
CA LYS A 148 -10.40 11.13 23.08
C LYS A 148 -11.41 10.14 23.63
N LYS A 149 -11.75 9.11 22.88
CA LYS A 149 -12.66 8.03 23.29
C LYS A 149 -12.07 7.24 24.46
N LEU A 150 -10.75 6.93 24.43
CA LEU A 150 -10.06 6.28 25.53
C LEU A 150 -10.16 7.10 26.83
N ILE A 151 -9.90 8.40 26.78
CA ILE A 151 -10.02 9.29 27.93
C ILE A 151 -11.45 9.30 28.49
N ALA A 152 -12.45 9.36 27.61
CA ALA A 152 -13.86 9.35 28.01
C ALA A 152 -14.25 8.00 28.64
N SER A 153 -13.83 6.87 28.05
CA SER A 153 -14.09 5.53 28.56
C SER A 153 -13.38 5.28 29.89
N SER A 154 -12.16 5.78 30.07
CA SER A 154 -11.43 5.69 31.35
C SER A 154 -12.17 6.44 32.47
N ARG A 155 -12.64 7.66 32.22
CA ARG A 155 -13.44 8.41 33.18
C ARG A 155 -14.79 7.73 33.49
N ASN A 156 -15.43 7.17 32.49
CA ASN A 156 -16.68 6.40 32.68
C ASN A 156 -16.43 5.17 33.55
N MET A 157 -15.32 4.48 33.35
CA MET A 157 -14.93 3.32 34.17
C MET A 157 -14.70 3.70 35.63
N GLU A 158 -13.97 4.80 35.90
CA GLU A 158 -13.76 5.33 37.25
C GLU A 158 -15.08 5.66 37.94
N ASN A 159 -16.00 6.32 37.25
CA ASN A 159 -17.34 6.62 37.79
C ASN A 159 -18.16 5.33 38.06
N ALA A 160 -18.08 4.35 37.18
CA ALA A 160 -18.78 3.05 37.36
C ALA A 160 -18.23 2.25 38.53
N GLU A 161 -16.91 2.26 38.75
CA GLU A 161 -16.25 1.65 39.91
C GLU A 161 -16.70 2.29 41.23
N GLU A 162 -16.69 3.61 41.28
CA GLU A 162 -17.14 4.32 42.49
C GLU A 162 -18.64 4.12 42.74
N ASN A 163 -19.48 4.08 41.70
CA ASN A 163 -20.89 3.79 41.83
C ASN A 163 -21.11 2.37 42.34
N LEU A 164 -20.39 1.37 41.82
CA LEU A 164 -20.48 -0.02 42.30
C LEU A 164 -20.02 -0.14 43.75
N ARG A 165 -18.93 0.58 44.12
CA ARG A 165 -18.45 0.59 45.51
C ARG A 165 -19.52 1.13 46.47
N ARG A 166 -20.17 2.22 46.12
CA ARG A 166 -21.25 2.85 46.92
C ARG A 166 -22.48 1.95 46.99
N ALA A 167 -22.85 1.30 45.89
CA ALA A 167 -23.97 0.35 45.85
C ALA A 167 -23.71 -0.87 46.71
N ASN A 168 -22.51 -1.46 46.70
CA ASN A 168 -22.12 -2.54 47.56
C ASN A 168 -22.30 -2.15 49.05
N PHE A 169 -21.73 -1.01 49.44
CA PHE A 169 -21.84 -0.51 50.82
C PHE A 169 -23.30 -0.27 51.23
N GLY A 170 -24.11 0.38 50.39
CA GLY A 170 -25.52 0.64 50.68
C GLY A 170 -26.36 -0.62 50.76
N PHE A 171 -26.00 -1.69 50.00
CA PHE A 171 -26.67 -2.98 50.08
C PHE A 171 -26.30 -3.71 51.39
N GLU A 172 -25.02 -3.71 51.76
CA GLU A 172 -24.54 -4.32 53.03
C GLU A 172 -25.20 -3.67 54.27
N GLU A 173 -25.41 -2.36 54.24
CA GLU A 173 -26.10 -1.61 55.28
C GLU A 173 -27.65 -1.72 55.21
N GLY A 174 -28.18 -2.45 54.21
CA GLY A 174 -29.63 -2.65 54.04
C GLY A 174 -30.40 -1.41 53.55
N VAL A 175 -29.68 -0.37 53.05
CA VAL A 175 -30.26 0.92 52.60
C VAL A 175 -30.83 0.87 51.20
N ILE A 176 -30.23 0.01 50.33
CA ILE A 176 -30.67 -0.15 48.94
C ILE A 176 -31.11 -1.58 48.60
N PRO A 177 -32.08 -1.77 47.69
CA PRO A 177 -32.50 -3.07 47.23
C PRO A 177 -31.46 -3.74 46.35
N ALA A 178 -31.50 -5.10 46.29
CA ALA A 178 -30.59 -5.89 45.47
C ALA A 178 -30.64 -5.51 43.97
N LEU A 179 -31.77 -5.02 43.48
CA LEU A 179 -31.92 -4.56 42.09
C LEU A 179 -30.93 -3.43 41.76
N ASN A 180 -30.78 -2.43 42.62
CA ASN A 180 -29.89 -1.30 42.42
C ASN A 180 -28.44 -1.75 42.42
N LEU A 181 -28.06 -2.74 43.21
CA LEU A 181 -26.73 -3.36 43.19
C LEU A 181 -26.48 -4.08 41.86
N MET A 182 -27.45 -4.86 41.38
CA MET A 182 -27.33 -5.54 40.08
C MET A 182 -27.20 -4.54 38.91
N GLU A 183 -27.93 -3.42 38.96
CA GLU A 183 -27.79 -2.33 37.96
C GLU A 183 -26.38 -1.72 37.99
N ALA A 184 -25.83 -1.45 39.17
CA ALA A 184 -24.47 -0.93 39.32
C ALA A 184 -23.41 -1.93 38.82
N GLN A 185 -23.59 -3.23 39.07
CA GLN A 185 -22.73 -4.31 38.55
C GLN A 185 -22.77 -4.34 37.02
N THR A 186 -23.98 -4.30 36.46
CA THR A 186 -24.15 -4.30 34.99
C THR A 186 -23.51 -3.07 34.35
N ALA A 187 -23.67 -1.88 34.95
CA ALA A 187 -23.04 -0.66 34.48
C ALA A 187 -21.50 -0.74 34.53
N TRP A 188 -20.96 -1.34 35.61
CA TRP A 188 -19.51 -1.54 35.74
C TRP A 188 -18.98 -2.50 34.66
N VAL A 189 -19.63 -3.66 34.41
CA VAL A 189 -19.23 -4.57 33.34
C VAL A 189 -19.25 -3.89 31.98
N SER A 190 -20.30 -3.12 31.68
CA SER A 190 -20.43 -2.36 30.43
C SER A 190 -19.33 -1.30 30.28
N ALA A 191 -19.01 -0.57 31.35
CA ALA A 191 -17.93 0.43 31.35
C ALA A 191 -16.56 -0.24 31.14
N ARG A 192 -16.32 -1.39 31.76
CA ARG A 192 -15.08 -2.18 31.58
C ARG A 192 -14.92 -2.65 30.15
N SER A 193 -15.97 -3.19 29.54
CA SER A 193 -15.95 -3.58 28.12
C SER A 193 -15.65 -2.39 27.22
N SER A 194 -16.31 -1.26 27.44
CA SER A 194 -16.09 -0.04 26.65
C SER A 194 -14.66 0.52 26.78
N LEU A 195 -14.03 0.36 27.93
CA LEU A 195 -12.64 0.74 28.13
C LEU A 195 -11.69 -0.14 27.33
N ILE A 196 -11.90 -1.47 27.38
CA ILE A 196 -11.09 -2.44 26.61
C ILE A 196 -11.23 -2.18 25.11
N ASP A 197 -12.45 -1.96 24.63
CA ASP A 197 -12.71 -1.63 23.22
C ASP A 197 -11.97 -0.34 22.79
N ALA A 198 -11.98 0.68 23.64
CA ALA A 198 -11.27 1.94 23.38
C ALA A 198 -9.74 1.75 23.35
N GLN A 199 -9.19 0.91 24.22
CA GLN A 199 -7.76 0.57 24.22
C GLN A 199 -7.34 -0.14 22.94
N ILE A 200 -8.12 -1.13 22.51
CA ILE A 200 -7.91 -1.86 21.26
C ILE A 200 -7.99 -0.88 20.06
N GLU A 201 -8.98 0.02 20.06
CA GLU A 201 -9.18 0.99 18.99
C GLU A 201 -7.98 1.94 18.84
N VAL A 202 -7.38 2.40 19.94
CA VAL A 202 -6.15 3.22 19.90
C VAL A 202 -5.03 2.46 19.21
N LYS A 203 -4.75 1.22 19.63
CA LYS A 203 -3.70 0.39 19.00
C LYS A 203 -3.95 0.14 17.53
N LEU A 204 -5.18 -0.18 17.18
CA LEU A 204 -5.58 -0.44 15.79
C LEU A 204 -5.38 0.81 14.91
N THR A 205 -5.77 1.98 15.40
CA THR A 205 -5.62 3.23 14.65
C THR A 205 -4.15 3.66 14.52
N GLU A 206 -3.30 3.42 15.52
CA GLU A 206 -1.84 3.63 15.44
C GLU A 206 -1.21 2.75 14.33
N VAL A 207 -1.60 1.48 14.26
CA VAL A 207 -1.13 0.56 13.20
C VAL A 207 -1.63 1.04 11.83
N TYR A 208 -2.87 1.50 11.71
CA TYR A 208 -3.37 2.05 10.46
C TYR A 208 -2.64 3.33 10.04
N LEU A 209 -2.27 4.19 10.98
CA LEU A 209 -1.45 5.36 10.69
C LEU A 209 -0.06 4.95 10.20
N SER A 210 0.59 3.99 10.85
CA SER A 210 1.89 3.44 10.43
C SER A 210 1.81 2.84 9.03
N LYS A 211 0.72 2.14 8.72
CA LYS A 211 0.43 1.63 7.38
C LYS A 211 0.26 2.77 6.36
N ALA A 212 -0.50 3.80 6.70
CA ALA A 212 -0.72 4.94 5.81
C ALA A 212 0.59 5.70 5.51
N LEU A 213 1.50 5.77 6.48
CA LEU A 213 2.84 6.35 6.34
C LEU A 213 3.84 5.44 5.60
N GLY A 214 3.48 4.19 5.32
CA GLY A 214 4.38 3.23 4.68
C GLY A 214 5.52 2.74 5.57
N LYS A 215 5.32 2.75 6.91
CA LYS A 215 6.32 2.31 7.90
C LYS A 215 6.21 0.82 8.27
N LEU A 216 5.11 0.15 7.90
CA LEU A 216 4.98 -1.28 8.15
C LEU A 216 5.92 -2.05 7.23
N SER A 217 6.97 -2.62 7.80
CA SER A 217 7.81 -3.63 7.19
C SER A 217 7.25 -5.02 7.49
N ALA A 218 7.45 -5.97 6.57
CA ALA A 218 7.07 -7.37 6.79
C ALA A 218 8.00 -8.10 7.78
N ASP A 219 9.01 -7.40 8.29
CA ASP A 219 10.07 -7.95 9.14
C ASP A 219 9.93 -7.56 10.63
N GLU A 220 8.79 -6.95 11.04
CA GLU A 220 8.45 -6.69 12.46
C GLU A 220 7.26 -7.54 12.91
#